data_c36c5f8af2ab67be244467ef861ea27c
#
_entry.id   c36c5f8af2ab67be244467ef861ea27c
#
_cell.length_a   1.000
_cell.length_b   1.000
_cell.length_c   1.000
_cell.angle_alpha   90.00
_cell.angle_beta   90.00
_cell.angle_gamma   90.00
#
_symmetry.space_group_name_H-M   'P 1'
#
loop_
_entity.id
_entity.type
_entity.pdbx_description
1 polymer ?
#
loop_
_entity_poly.entity_id
_entity_poly.type
_entity_poly.pdbx_seq_one_letter_code
_entity_poly.pdbx_strand_id
1 'polypeptide(L)'
;MAPPKFTKTLLARTRGTDTSARRRAESKSQRSTSSRYPIIQTAKLHRNKRNRSPAEPSTVVRRRNTRQTPTETEESTVVCSQTRRRQQRPQVLVETVNRDKPESSSQRAFYLQFIKSIFELGVEGIVKLYNAELRAYFPANITRQAFDKNPTKNRYSDVVCLDSTRVKLRNWSTDYIHANYVKTEVLTNSGFICTQGPMTTTVCDFWHMVCQEQAANIVMLCETMELGKEKCQQYWPRRMNETLEFPGFRIRNMGVDTSDSVTVISLLEVRRVFGSEVDSVSRKCKPHYVRHHLWKNWPDRGVPSSTLAPFRILAQVRPSTSPCVVHCSAGIGRTGTLVAIEACLQTLLLERPLNVVEVIKELRSMRIHTIQTDLQFLFVYKCLIAQGIVRGILPKELGSVSRKFSRDYNSLLATRLAVQPKAPLPTQSPPVPSPIRYPC
;
A
#
# COMPACT_ATOMS: atom_id res chain seq x y z
N MET A 1 41.46 25.25 -22.17
CA MET A 1 41.74 23.92 -21.57
C MET A 1 40.71 22.96 -22.13
N ALA A 2 41.14 22.01 -22.92
CA ALA A 2 40.32 21.05 -23.65
C ALA A 2 39.93 19.85 -22.76
N PRO A 3 38.81 19.17 -23.03
CA PRO A 3 38.36 18.01 -22.23
C PRO A 3 39.11 16.72 -22.63
N PRO A 4 39.19 15.75 -21.75
CA PRO A 4 39.96 14.52 -22.00
C PRO A 4 39.20 13.56 -22.93
N LYS A 5 39.95 12.97 -23.86
CA LYS A 5 39.52 11.96 -24.83
C LYS A 5 39.44 10.57 -24.19
N PHE A 6 38.35 9.87 -24.44
CA PHE A 6 38.22 8.44 -24.12
C PHE A 6 38.97 7.60 -25.11
N THR A 7 39.90 6.77 -24.61
CA THR A 7 40.64 5.75 -25.38
C THR A 7 39.86 4.44 -25.42
N LYS A 8 39.62 3.95 -26.64
CA LYS A 8 39.14 2.58 -26.94
C LYS A 8 40.29 1.59 -26.75
N THR A 9 40.11 0.55 -25.96
CA THR A 9 41.02 -0.60 -25.93
C THR A 9 40.33 -1.77 -26.61
N LEU A 10 41.02 -2.29 -27.65
CA LEU A 10 40.65 -3.44 -28.47
C LEU A 10 40.88 -4.76 -27.68
N LEU A 11 39.95 -5.68 -27.86
CA LEU A 11 40.06 -7.08 -27.44
C LEU A 11 40.85 -7.88 -28.48
N ALA A 12 41.91 -8.56 -28.02
CA ALA A 12 42.59 -9.59 -28.78
C ALA A 12 41.98 -10.98 -28.47
N ARG A 13 41.72 -11.70 -29.57
CA ARG A 13 41.31 -13.11 -29.59
C ARG A 13 42.54 -14.01 -29.37
N THR A 14 42.39 -15.04 -28.53
CA THR A 14 43.22 -16.25 -28.67
C THR A 14 42.32 -17.49 -28.76
N ARG A 15 42.55 -18.27 -29.82
CA ARG A 15 42.02 -19.63 -30.09
C ARG A 15 42.96 -20.66 -29.45
N GLY A 16 42.45 -21.82 -29.06
CA GLY A 16 43.18 -23.04 -28.76
C GLY A 16 42.22 -24.09 -28.23
N THR A 17 41.66 -24.95 -29.06
CA THR A 17 41.87 -26.37 -29.38
C THR A 17 41.71 -27.33 -28.18
N ASP A 18 40.59 -28.04 -28.16
CA ASP A 18 40.33 -29.45 -28.51
C ASP A 18 41.01 -30.51 -27.63
N THR A 19 40.25 -31.40 -27.01
CA THR A 19 40.24 -32.85 -27.14
C THR A 19 39.31 -33.54 -26.13
N SER A 20 38.38 -34.26 -26.72
CA SER A 20 37.67 -35.48 -26.36
C SER A 20 38.06 -36.30 -25.13
N ALA A 21 37.08 -36.80 -24.38
CA ALA A 21 36.96 -38.22 -24.07
C ALA A 21 35.55 -38.58 -23.52
N ARG A 22 34.94 -39.48 -24.23
CA ARG A 22 33.76 -40.28 -23.87
C ARG A 22 33.97 -41.08 -22.57
N ARG A 23 32.94 -41.26 -21.74
CA ARG A 23 32.54 -42.59 -21.23
C ARG A 23 31.08 -42.63 -20.83
N ARG A 24 30.37 -43.58 -21.43
CA ARG A 24 29.04 -44.13 -21.06
C ARG A 24 29.20 -45.13 -19.90
N ALA A 25 28.16 -45.20 -19.06
CA ALA A 25 27.60 -46.40 -18.43
C ALA A 25 26.30 -45.97 -17.74
N GLU A 26 25.15 -46.28 -18.25
CA GLU A 26 24.29 -47.46 -18.04
C GLU A 26 23.78 -47.64 -16.61
N SER A 27 22.50 -47.28 -16.48
CA SER A 27 21.36 -48.02 -15.96
C SER A 27 21.51 -48.96 -14.77
N LYS A 28 20.66 -48.78 -13.74
CA LYS A 28 19.76 -49.86 -13.28
C LYS A 28 18.67 -49.32 -12.36
N SER A 29 17.48 -49.70 -12.76
CA SER A 29 16.21 -49.73 -12.06
C SER A 29 16.28 -50.56 -10.75
N GLN A 30 15.62 -50.10 -9.69
CA GLN A 30 14.89 -51.01 -8.80
C GLN A 30 13.69 -50.36 -8.16
N ARG A 31 12.63 -51.13 -8.15
CA ARG A 31 11.27 -50.91 -7.68
C ARG A 31 11.13 -51.06 -6.17
N SER A 32 10.08 -50.36 -5.70
CA SER A 32 9.10 -50.77 -4.65
C SER A 32 9.57 -50.87 -3.22
N THR A 33 8.84 -50.14 -2.35
CA THR A 33 7.83 -50.81 -1.53
C THR A 33 6.89 -49.81 -0.86
N SER A 34 5.61 -50.13 -0.93
CA SER A 34 4.48 -49.50 -0.25
C SER A 34 4.57 -49.71 1.24
N SER A 35 4.21 -48.73 2.05
CA SER A 35 3.76 -48.97 3.43
C SER A 35 2.49 -48.18 3.71
N ARG A 36 1.51 -48.96 4.19
CA ARG A 36 0.10 -48.68 4.43
C ARG A 36 -0.11 -47.82 5.65
N TYR A 37 -1.09 -46.96 5.61
CA TYR A 37 -1.70 -46.32 6.77
C TYR A 37 -2.73 -47.25 7.40
N PRO A 38 -2.94 -47.24 8.72
CA PRO A 38 -4.13 -47.79 9.32
C PRO A 38 -5.19 -46.72 9.58
N ILE A 39 -6.39 -47.06 9.13
CA ILE A 39 -7.67 -46.42 9.41
C ILE A 39 -8.05 -46.74 10.83
N ILE A 40 -8.43 -45.76 11.65
CA ILE A 40 -9.13 -45.99 12.92
C ILE A 40 -10.57 -45.49 12.76
N GLN A 41 -11.45 -46.43 13.11
CA GLN A 41 -12.89 -46.40 12.96
C GLN A 41 -13.56 -45.51 14.00
N THR A 42 -14.67 -44.98 13.58
CA THR A 42 -15.75 -44.33 14.32
C THR A 42 -16.36 -45.21 15.42
N ALA A 43 -16.60 -44.64 16.59
CA ALA A 43 -17.53 -45.18 17.57
C ALA A 43 -18.73 -44.24 17.74
N LYS A 44 -19.91 -44.74 17.40
CA LYS A 44 -21.22 -44.18 17.73
C LYS A 44 -21.56 -44.51 19.19
N LEU A 45 -22.12 -43.56 19.93
CA LEU A 45 -22.93 -43.87 21.12
C LEU A 45 -24.09 -42.88 21.29
N HIS A 46 -25.23 -43.45 21.10
CA HIS A 46 -26.58 -43.36 21.67
C HIS A 46 -27.08 -42.07 22.34
N ARG A 47 -28.08 -41.60 21.74
CA ARG A 47 -29.39 -41.00 22.02
C ARG A 47 -29.99 -41.40 23.39
N ASN A 48 -30.43 -40.42 24.21
CA ASN A 48 -31.56 -40.57 25.08
C ASN A 48 -32.46 -39.33 25.12
N LYS A 49 -33.70 -39.56 24.69
CA LYS A 49 -34.84 -38.63 24.80
C LYS A 49 -35.40 -38.71 26.23
N ARG A 50 -35.83 -37.58 26.79
CA ARG A 50 -37.04 -37.54 27.63
C ARG A 50 -37.67 -36.15 27.61
N ASN A 51 -38.94 -36.16 27.23
CA ASN A 51 -40.00 -35.16 27.22
C ASN A 51 -40.25 -34.45 28.56
N ARG A 52 -40.68 -33.21 28.52
CA ARG A 52 -42.02 -32.76 28.96
C ARG A 52 -42.13 -31.24 28.90
N SER A 53 -43.11 -30.79 28.16
CA SER A 53 -43.85 -29.50 28.31
C SER A 53 -45.11 -29.78 29.14
N PRO A 54 -46.04 -28.87 29.40
CA PRO A 54 -46.08 -27.40 29.38
C PRO A 54 -46.85 -26.84 30.63
N ALA A 55 -46.91 -25.51 30.78
CA ALA A 55 -48.09 -24.81 31.27
C ALA A 55 -47.91 -23.28 31.29
N GLU A 56 -48.76 -22.60 30.58
CA GLU A 56 -49.30 -21.24 30.79
C GLU A 56 -50.53 -21.33 31.67
N PRO A 57 -51.32 -20.22 31.98
CA PRO A 57 -51.13 -18.79 31.83
C PRO A 57 -51.72 -17.96 33.01
N SER A 58 -51.94 -16.67 32.74
CA SER A 58 -52.86 -15.65 33.37
C SER A 58 -52.24 -14.82 34.52
N THR A 59 -52.47 -13.54 34.69
CA THR A 59 -53.66 -12.71 34.44
C THR A 59 -53.30 -11.22 34.53
N VAL A 60 -54.04 -10.45 33.71
CA VAL A 60 -54.23 -9.01 33.66
C VAL A 60 -54.71 -8.42 35.01
N VAL A 61 -54.22 -7.20 35.40
CA VAL A 61 -55.01 -6.20 36.08
C VAL A 61 -54.65 -4.79 35.63
N ARG A 62 -55.61 -4.17 34.95
CA ARG A 62 -55.76 -2.73 34.74
C ARG A 62 -56.22 -2.05 36.04
N ARG A 63 -55.72 -0.85 36.35
CA ARG A 63 -56.51 0.20 36.97
C ARG A 63 -56.14 1.59 36.48
N ARG A 64 -57.19 2.34 36.18
CA ARG A 64 -57.32 3.69 35.66
C ARG A 64 -57.39 4.75 36.77
N ASN A 65 -57.01 5.99 36.34
CA ASN A 65 -57.56 7.31 36.72
C ASN A 65 -57.17 7.87 38.09
N THR A 66 -56.65 9.12 38.10
CA THR A 66 -57.51 10.33 38.08
C THR A 66 -56.67 11.62 37.93
N ARG A 67 -57.22 12.56 37.21
CA ARG A 67 -56.85 13.98 37.08
C ARG A 67 -56.91 14.73 38.42
N GLN A 68 -56.03 15.73 38.60
CA GLN A 68 -56.38 17.07 39.14
C GLN A 68 -55.21 18.05 38.89
N THR A 69 -55.51 19.18 38.25
CA THR A 69 -54.87 20.50 38.27
C THR A 69 -55.83 21.43 39.07
N PRO A 70 -55.47 22.67 39.41
CA PRO A 70 -54.27 23.50 39.34
C PRO A 70 -53.99 24.28 40.65
N THR A 71 -52.86 24.98 40.76
CA THR A 71 -52.83 26.38 41.27
C THR A 71 -51.44 26.99 41.07
N GLU A 72 -51.48 28.21 40.59
CA GLU A 72 -50.39 29.15 40.37
C GLU A 72 -49.84 29.64 41.72
N THR A 73 -48.49 29.88 41.77
CA THR A 73 -47.91 31.06 42.44
C THR A 73 -46.52 31.34 41.89
N GLU A 74 -46.24 32.60 41.85
CA GLU A 74 -45.24 33.40 41.15
C GLU A 74 -43.80 33.22 41.57
N GLU A 75 -42.93 33.61 40.60
CA GLU A 75 -41.66 34.33 40.68
C GLU A 75 -40.43 33.66 41.30
N SER A 76 -39.48 33.35 40.41
CA SER A 76 -38.10 33.93 40.44
C SER A 76 -37.37 33.62 39.13
N THR A 77 -37.17 34.62 38.32
CA THR A 77 -36.34 34.66 37.12
C THR A 77 -34.89 34.41 37.47
N VAL A 78 -34.36 33.21 37.19
CA VAL A 78 -32.93 32.99 37.01
C VAL A 78 -32.67 32.75 35.53
N VAL A 79 -32.18 33.76 34.85
CA VAL A 79 -31.71 33.71 33.49
C VAL A 79 -30.43 32.82 33.45
N CYS A 80 -30.61 31.53 33.19
CA CYS A 80 -29.51 30.65 32.86
C CYS A 80 -29.25 30.77 31.36
N SER A 81 -28.27 31.58 30.99
CA SER A 81 -27.75 31.68 29.64
C SER A 81 -27.11 30.33 29.23
N GLN A 82 -27.89 29.46 28.60
CA GLN A 82 -27.37 28.31 27.90
C GLN A 82 -26.64 28.80 26.67
N THR A 83 -25.32 29.04 26.82
CA THR A 83 -24.40 29.08 25.73
C THR A 83 -24.45 27.72 25.03
N ARG A 84 -25.21 27.63 23.94
CA ARG A 84 -25.12 26.54 22.97
C ARG A 84 -23.66 26.48 22.51
N ARG A 85 -22.87 25.59 23.11
CA ARG A 85 -21.60 25.14 22.53
C ARG A 85 -21.94 24.55 21.16
N ARG A 86 -21.76 25.37 20.13
CA ARG A 86 -21.67 24.94 18.73
C ARG A 86 -20.59 23.85 18.70
N GLN A 87 -20.98 22.60 18.57
CA GLN A 87 -20.05 21.53 18.26
C GLN A 87 -19.40 21.94 16.94
N GLN A 88 -18.17 22.42 17.05
CA GLN A 88 -17.30 22.60 15.88
C GLN A 88 -17.14 21.23 15.27
N ARG A 89 -17.74 21.06 14.08
CA ARG A 89 -17.38 19.96 13.17
C ARG A 89 -15.86 19.99 13.06
N PRO A 90 -15.17 18.85 13.16
CA PRO A 90 -13.76 18.82 12.85
C PRO A 90 -13.63 19.31 11.39
N GLN A 91 -13.16 20.54 11.23
CA GLN A 91 -12.68 21.01 9.95
C GLN A 91 -11.48 20.10 9.64
N VAL A 92 -11.66 19.20 8.70
CA VAL A 92 -10.53 18.58 8.00
C VAL A 92 -9.78 19.78 7.41
N LEU A 93 -8.71 20.17 8.06
CA LEU A 93 -7.80 21.19 7.55
C LEU A 93 -7.29 20.65 6.19
N VAL A 94 -7.92 21.10 5.13
CA VAL A 94 -7.28 21.16 3.83
C VAL A 94 -6.17 22.17 4.01
N GLU A 95 -5.03 21.73 4.56
CA GLU A 95 -3.80 22.48 4.46
C GLU A 95 -3.56 22.64 2.97
N THR A 96 -3.88 23.84 2.49
CA THR A 96 -3.41 24.32 1.21
C THR A 96 -1.97 23.88 1.07
N VAL A 97 -1.71 23.03 0.07
CA VAL A 97 -0.37 22.62 -0.35
C VAL A 97 0.54 23.81 -0.12
N ASN A 98 1.40 23.72 0.88
CA ASN A 98 2.40 24.72 1.16
C ASN A 98 3.08 24.95 -0.18
N ARG A 99 2.87 26.11 -0.79
CA ARG A 99 3.61 26.49 -1.98
C ARG A 99 5.04 26.50 -1.50
N ASP A 100 5.75 25.43 -1.81
CA ASP A 100 7.15 25.24 -1.48
C ASP A 100 7.85 26.57 -1.74
N LYS A 101 8.81 26.92 -0.87
CA LYS A 101 9.69 28.07 -1.11
C LYS A 101 10.07 28.12 -2.58
N PRO A 102 10.09 29.27 -3.23
CA PRO A 102 10.46 29.37 -4.62
C PRO A 102 11.81 28.66 -4.81
N GLU A 103 11.85 27.75 -5.78
CA GLU A 103 13.05 26.97 -6.06
C GLU A 103 14.23 27.88 -6.37
N SER A 104 15.40 27.50 -5.87
CA SER A 104 16.65 28.18 -6.22
C SER A 104 16.90 28.08 -7.73
N SER A 105 17.64 29.02 -8.28
CA SER A 105 18.06 28.98 -9.70
C SER A 105 18.84 27.69 -10.00
N SER A 106 19.60 27.19 -9.03
CA SER A 106 20.34 25.95 -9.11
C SER A 106 19.41 24.74 -9.18
N GLN A 107 18.41 24.62 -8.28
CA GLN A 107 17.40 23.54 -8.32
C GLN A 107 16.69 23.49 -9.67
N ARG A 108 16.29 24.66 -10.20
CA ARG A 108 15.65 24.75 -11.52
C ARG A 108 16.59 24.26 -12.63
N ALA A 109 17.87 24.62 -12.60
CA ALA A 109 18.86 24.19 -13.58
C ALA A 109 19.08 22.67 -13.56
N PHE A 110 19.26 22.06 -12.37
CA PHE A 110 19.39 20.61 -12.21
C PHE A 110 18.15 19.87 -12.73
N TYR A 111 16.97 20.33 -12.36
CA TYR A 111 15.74 19.71 -12.80
C TYR A 111 15.55 19.84 -14.32
N LEU A 112 15.81 21.02 -14.89
CA LEU A 112 15.73 21.24 -16.34
C LEU A 112 16.72 20.35 -17.10
N GLN A 113 17.96 20.23 -16.61
CA GLN A 113 18.95 19.33 -17.21
C GLN A 113 18.45 17.88 -17.23
N PHE A 114 17.87 17.42 -16.14
CA PHE A 114 17.27 16.08 -16.07
C PHE A 114 16.12 15.92 -17.07
N ILE A 115 15.19 16.90 -17.18
CA ILE A 115 14.09 16.84 -18.17
C ILE A 115 14.65 16.79 -19.61
N LYS A 116 15.70 17.54 -19.92
CA LYS A 116 16.34 17.50 -21.24
C LYS A 116 16.88 16.11 -21.55
N SER A 117 17.58 15.47 -20.61
CA SER A 117 18.10 14.09 -20.78
C SER A 117 16.97 13.07 -21.00
N ILE A 118 15.80 13.25 -20.37
CA ILE A 118 14.62 12.41 -20.64
C ILE A 118 14.17 12.55 -22.10
N PHE A 119 14.13 13.77 -22.62
CA PHE A 119 13.69 14.01 -23.99
C PHE A 119 14.68 13.46 -25.02
N GLU A 120 15.97 13.52 -24.74
CA GLU A 120 17.02 12.91 -25.57
C GLU A 120 16.89 11.38 -25.59
N LEU A 121 16.62 10.76 -24.44
CA LEU A 121 16.43 9.33 -24.32
C LEU A 121 15.13 8.85 -25.00
N GLY A 122 14.06 9.63 -24.90
CA GLY A 122 12.75 9.32 -25.43
C GLY A 122 12.07 8.13 -24.77
N VAL A 123 10.83 7.85 -25.15
CA VAL A 123 10.01 6.77 -24.56
C VAL A 123 10.63 5.39 -24.82
N GLU A 124 11.06 5.13 -26.04
CA GLU A 124 11.69 3.84 -26.40
C GLU A 124 13.01 3.62 -25.68
N GLY A 125 13.84 4.68 -25.55
CA GLY A 125 15.10 4.60 -24.82
C GLY A 125 14.89 4.25 -23.35
N ILE A 126 13.87 4.83 -22.70
CA ILE A 126 13.51 4.51 -21.32
C ILE A 126 13.07 3.04 -21.18
N VAL A 127 12.25 2.54 -22.10
CA VAL A 127 11.84 1.12 -22.11
C VAL A 127 13.04 0.19 -22.33
N LYS A 128 13.94 0.51 -23.25
CA LYS A 128 15.19 -0.24 -23.45
C LYS A 128 16.06 -0.24 -22.19
N LEU A 129 16.16 0.91 -21.52
CA LEU A 129 16.92 1.05 -20.28
C LEU A 129 16.36 0.15 -19.16
N TYR A 130 15.02 0.10 -18.99
CA TYR A 130 14.38 -0.82 -18.05
C TYR A 130 14.72 -2.27 -18.36
N ASN A 131 14.63 -2.68 -19.63
CA ASN A 131 14.87 -4.05 -20.03
C ASN A 131 16.34 -4.47 -19.84
N ALA A 132 17.28 -3.55 -20.10
CA ALA A 132 18.71 -3.81 -19.95
C ALA A 132 19.16 -3.85 -18.48
N GLU A 133 18.69 -2.88 -17.66
CA GLU A 133 19.25 -2.61 -16.34
C GLU A 133 18.41 -3.14 -15.18
N LEU A 134 17.10 -3.23 -15.37
CA LEU A 134 16.19 -3.50 -14.24
C LEU A 134 15.39 -4.78 -14.38
N ARG A 135 15.07 -5.23 -15.58
CA ARG A 135 14.19 -6.38 -15.79
C ARG A 135 14.69 -7.64 -15.09
N ALA A 136 15.96 -7.93 -15.22
CA ALA A 136 16.62 -9.10 -14.62
C ALA A 136 17.45 -8.75 -13.38
N TYR A 137 17.49 -7.48 -12.97
CA TYR A 137 18.31 -7.06 -11.84
C TYR A 137 17.79 -7.59 -10.52
N PHE A 138 18.69 -8.21 -9.79
CA PHE A 138 18.48 -8.75 -8.45
C PHE A 138 19.64 -8.30 -7.54
N PRO A 139 19.38 -7.74 -6.35
CA PRO A 139 20.44 -7.38 -5.43
C PRO A 139 21.28 -8.60 -5.02
N ALA A 140 22.58 -8.43 -4.88
CA ALA A 140 23.44 -9.48 -4.36
C ALA A 140 23.26 -9.67 -2.84
N ASN A 141 23.68 -10.85 -2.34
CA ASN A 141 23.80 -11.15 -0.90
C ASN A 141 22.51 -10.97 -0.09
N ILE A 142 21.35 -11.26 -0.68
CA ILE A 142 20.07 -11.20 0.02
C ILE A 142 19.84 -12.45 0.87
N THR A 143 19.18 -12.27 2.02
CA THR A 143 18.62 -13.34 2.83
C THR A 143 17.12 -13.18 2.98
N ARG A 144 16.40 -14.32 3.10
CA ARG A 144 14.94 -14.38 3.17
C ARG A 144 14.42 -15.46 4.12
N GLN A 145 15.19 -15.80 5.13
CA GLN A 145 14.89 -16.90 6.03
C GLN A 145 13.54 -16.76 6.75
N ALA A 146 13.20 -15.52 7.17
CA ALA A 146 11.92 -15.26 7.80
C ALA A 146 10.75 -15.42 6.81
N PHE A 147 10.92 -15.03 5.54
CA PHE A 147 9.94 -15.26 4.48
C PHE A 147 9.69 -16.76 4.26
N ASP A 148 10.74 -17.56 4.13
CA ASP A 148 10.65 -19.00 3.88
C ASP A 148 10.03 -19.77 5.06
N LYS A 149 10.22 -19.30 6.30
CA LYS A 149 9.61 -19.87 7.51
C LYS A 149 8.12 -19.53 7.68
N ASN A 150 7.58 -18.56 6.94
CA ASN A 150 6.22 -18.06 7.11
C ASN A 150 5.40 -18.09 5.80
N PRO A 151 5.31 -19.22 5.06
CA PRO A 151 4.68 -19.26 3.74
C PRO A 151 3.20 -18.85 3.76
N THR A 152 2.47 -19.17 4.83
CA THR A 152 1.04 -18.84 5.00
C THR A 152 0.77 -17.37 5.25
N LYS A 153 1.81 -16.57 5.57
CA LYS A 153 1.73 -15.12 5.76
C LYS A 153 2.16 -14.35 4.52
N ASN A 154 2.55 -15.02 3.46
CA ASN A 154 2.98 -14.42 2.20
C ASN A 154 1.86 -14.53 1.16
N ARG A 155 1.36 -13.39 0.66
CA ARG A 155 0.33 -13.37 -0.40
C ARG A 155 0.82 -13.99 -1.70
N TYR A 156 2.11 -13.85 -2.01
CA TYR A 156 2.77 -14.34 -3.22
C TYR A 156 4.07 -15.05 -2.86
N SER A 157 4.24 -16.27 -3.36
CA SER A 157 5.42 -17.10 -3.10
C SER A 157 6.69 -16.62 -3.83
N ASP A 158 6.51 -15.81 -4.89
CA ASP A 158 7.56 -15.23 -5.72
C ASP A 158 7.95 -13.79 -5.34
N VAL A 159 7.26 -13.19 -4.35
CA VAL A 159 7.56 -11.84 -3.86
C VAL A 159 8.24 -11.93 -2.50
N VAL A 160 9.55 -11.84 -2.51
CA VAL A 160 10.39 -12.05 -1.32
C VAL A 160 10.32 -10.86 -0.35
N CYS A 161 10.29 -11.14 0.95
CA CYS A 161 10.54 -10.17 2.02
C CYS A 161 11.97 -10.34 2.52
N LEU A 162 12.79 -9.30 2.36
CA LEU A 162 14.23 -9.34 2.73
C LEU A 162 14.40 -9.31 4.25
N ASP A 163 15.27 -10.19 4.79
CA ASP A 163 15.53 -10.23 6.24
C ASP A 163 16.22 -8.97 6.75
N SER A 164 17.09 -8.36 5.94
CA SER A 164 17.90 -7.20 6.32
C SER A 164 17.07 -5.95 6.61
N THR A 165 15.96 -5.79 5.94
CA THR A 165 15.09 -4.60 6.04
C THR A 165 13.69 -4.88 6.52
N ARG A 166 13.35 -6.15 6.83
CA ARG A 166 12.00 -6.50 7.27
C ARG A 166 11.58 -5.77 8.54
N VAL A 167 10.33 -5.43 8.65
CA VAL A 167 9.72 -5.02 9.90
C VAL A 167 9.62 -6.24 10.80
N LYS A 168 10.13 -6.12 12.04
CA LYS A 168 9.98 -7.15 13.07
C LYS A 168 8.88 -6.73 14.04
N LEU A 169 7.86 -7.58 14.21
CA LEU A 169 6.82 -7.33 15.19
C LEU A 169 7.37 -7.63 16.58
N ARG A 170 7.22 -6.69 17.51
CA ARG A 170 7.67 -6.78 18.91
C ARG A 170 6.47 -7.02 19.82
N ASN A 171 6.64 -7.88 20.85
CA ASN A 171 5.57 -8.18 21.82
C ASN A 171 4.28 -8.63 21.11
N TRP A 172 4.40 -9.53 20.16
CA TRP A 172 3.32 -10.09 19.35
C TRP A 172 3.51 -11.60 19.22
N SER A 173 2.48 -12.34 18.80
CA SER A 173 2.53 -13.81 18.66
C SER A 173 3.57 -14.30 17.64
N THR A 174 3.99 -13.44 16.73
CA THR A 174 5.02 -13.71 15.71
C THR A 174 5.85 -12.45 15.51
N ASP A 175 7.12 -12.60 15.12
CA ASP A 175 7.96 -11.46 14.73
C ASP A 175 7.86 -11.12 13.23
N TYR A 176 7.08 -11.92 12.47
CA TYR A 176 7.03 -11.81 11.01
C TYR A 176 5.78 -11.11 10.50
N ILE A 177 6.03 -10.14 9.62
CA ILE A 177 5.08 -9.56 8.68
C ILE A 177 5.79 -9.34 7.35
N HIS A 178 5.09 -9.51 6.23
CA HIS A 178 5.65 -9.28 4.90
C HIS A 178 5.73 -7.77 4.57
N ALA A 179 6.65 -7.08 5.24
CA ALA A 179 6.86 -5.65 5.16
C ALA A 179 8.37 -5.30 5.29
N ASN A 180 8.84 -4.32 4.54
CA ASN A 180 10.22 -3.84 4.59
C ASN A 180 10.26 -2.33 4.82
N TYR A 181 11.20 -1.87 5.64
CA TYR A 181 11.56 -0.45 5.70
C TYR A 181 12.28 -0.06 4.41
N VAL A 182 11.90 1.10 3.87
CA VAL A 182 12.53 1.73 2.71
C VAL A 182 12.96 3.13 3.13
N LYS A 183 14.26 3.28 3.37
CA LYS A 183 14.89 4.53 3.83
C LYS A 183 16.12 4.78 3.00
N THR A 184 16.21 5.96 2.40
CA THR A 184 17.38 6.45 1.68
C THR A 184 17.78 7.80 2.24
N GLU A 185 18.96 8.28 1.88
CA GLU A 185 19.40 9.62 2.33
C GLU A 185 18.51 10.75 1.85
N VAL A 186 17.80 10.55 0.73
CA VAL A 186 16.93 11.58 0.15
C VAL A 186 15.49 11.49 0.63
N LEU A 187 15.05 10.35 1.15
CA LEU A 187 13.70 10.21 1.69
C LEU A 187 13.62 10.87 3.07
N THR A 188 12.78 11.89 3.16
CA THR A 188 12.60 12.67 4.38
C THR A 188 12.07 11.84 5.54
N ASN A 189 12.39 12.25 6.77
CA ASN A 189 11.89 11.70 8.03
C ASN A 189 12.16 10.20 8.21
N SER A 190 11.13 9.45 8.57
CA SER A 190 11.25 8.02 8.88
C SER A 190 11.13 7.11 7.64
N GLY A 191 11.02 7.67 6.43
CA GLY A 191 10.88 6.92 5.18
C GLY A 191 9.54 6.22 5.04
N PHE A 192 9.55 5.07 4.36
CA PHE A 192 8.37 4.27 4.09
C PHE A 192 8.48 2.86 4.68
N ILE A 193 7.32 2.26 4.95
CA ILE A 193 7.17 0.82 5.12
C ILE A 193 6.39 0.31 3.91
N CYS A 194 7.08 -0.44 3.03
CA CYS A 194 6.46 -1.08 1.87
C CYS A 194 6.00 -2.48 2.24
N THR A 195 4.71 -2.77 2.08
CA THR A 195 4.12 -4.04 2.50
C THR A 195 3.13 -4.58 1.47
N GLN A 196 2.86 -5.87 1.52
CA GLN A 196 1.75 -6.47 0.77
C GLN A 196 0.39 -6.00 1.33
N GLY A 197 -0.67 -6.08 0.54
CA GLY A 197 -2.04 -5.95 1.02
C GLY A 197 -2.34 -7.04 2.06
N PRO A 198 -2.80 -6.70 3.29
CA PRO A 198 -3.09 -7.70 4.31
C PRO A 198 -4.08 -8.76 3.82
N MET A 199 -3.89 -9.98 4.27
CA MET A 199 -4.78 -11.13 4.10
C MET A 199 -5.64 -11.29 5.35
N THR A 200 -6.70 -12.07 5.29
CA THR A 200 -7.54 -12.39 6.46
C THR A 200 -6.68 -12.85 7.65
N THR A 201 -5.65 -13.66 7.39
CA THR A 201 -4.74 -14.20 8.42
C THR A 201 -3.70 -13.19 8.92
N THR A 202 -3.52 -12.04 8.27
CA THR A 202 -2.46 -11.07 8.61
C THR A 202 -2.96 -9.66 8.92
N VAL A 203 -4.29 -9.44 8.97
CA VAL A 203 -4.87 -8.12 9.32
C VAL A 203 -4.44 -7.66 10.71
N CYS A 204 -4.43 -8.58 11.68
CA CYS A 204 -4.02 -8.25 13.04
C CYS A 204 -2.54 -7.90 13.13
N ASP A 205 -1.67 -8.64 12.40
CA ASP A 205 -0.25 -8.33 12.29
C ASP A 205 -0.03 -6.94 11.64
N PHE A 206 -0.84 -6.61 10.63
CA PHE A 206 -0.78 -5.32 9.95
C PHE A 206 -1.13 -4.16 10.89
N TRP A 207 -2.24 -4.26 11.64
CA TRP A 207 -2.62 -3.23 12.61
C TRP A 207 -1.64 -3.14 13.77
N HIS A 208 -1.07 -4.29 14.19
CA HIS A 208 -0.01 -4.28 15.19
C HIS A 208 1.22 -3.51 14.70
N MET A 209 1.66 -3.76 13.46
CA MET A 209 2.75 -3.01 12.81
C MET A 209 2.45 -1.51 12.76
N VAL A 210 1.27 -1.12 12.29
CA VAL A 210 0.86 0.30 12.20
C VAL A 210 0.95 0.99 13.55
N CYS A 211 0.44 0.35 14.61
CA CYS A 211 0.51 0.90 15.97
C CYS A 211 1.93 0.87 16.54
N GLN A 212 2.72 -0.19 16.30
CA GLN A 212 4.10 -0.32 16.76
C GLN A 212 4.98 0.79 16.17
N GLU A 213 4.84 1.05 14.88
CA GLU A 213 5.63 2.03 14.15
C GLU A 213 5.07 3.45 14.24
N GLN A 214 3.97 3.62 14.99
CA GLN A 214 3.27 4.91 15.14
C GLN A 214 2.96 5.55 13.79
N ALA A 215 2.67 4.72 12.78
CA ALA A 215 2.43 5.19 11.43
C ALA A 215 1.15 6.03 11.35
N ALA A 216 1.30 7.32 11.08
CA ALA A 216 0.19 8.25 10.98
C ALA A 216 -0.53 8.21 9.62
N ASN A 217 0.10 7.59 8.61
CA ASN A 217 -0.42 7.51 7.25
C ASN A 217 -0.31 6.09 6.68
N ILE A 218 -1.38 5.64 6.03
CA ILE A 218 -1.40 4.45 5.19
C ILE A 218 -1.80 4.90 3.78
N VAL A 219 -1.02 4.50 2.77
CA VAL A 219 -1.36 4.72 1.35
C VAL A 219 -1.64 3.37 0.69
N MET A 220 -2.88 3.17 0.30
CA MET A 220 -3.38 1.98 -0.39
C MET A 220 -3.55 2.27 -1.88
N LEU A 221 -2.84 1.50 -2.73
CA LEU A 221 -2.76 1.70 -4.17
C LEU A 221 -3.43 0.57 -4.97
N CYS A 222 -4.35 -0.16 -4.37
CA CYS A 222 -5.16 -1.19 -5.03
C CYS A 222 -6.57 -1.17 -4.45
N GLU A 223 -7.51 -1.80 -5.15
CA GLU A 223 -8.81 -2.12 -4.57
C GLU A 223 -8.72 -3.43 -3.77
N THR A 224 -9.75 -3.72 -2.97
CA THR A 224 -9.84 -5.02 -2.27
C THR A 224 -10.04 -6.17 -3.27
N MET A 225 -10.81 -5.91 -4.32
CA MET A 225 -11.06 -6.83 -5.43
C MET A 225 -10.68 -6.18 -6.75
N GLU A 226 -9.90 -6.85 -7.60
CA GLU A 226 -9.56 -6.41 -8.95
C GLU A 226 -9.72 -7.59 -9.92
N LEU A 227 -10.50 -7.40 -10.99
CA LEU A 227 -10.77 -8.44 -12.01
C LEU A 227 -11.20 -9.77 -11.39
N GLY A 228 -12.09 -9.74 -10.39
CA GLY A 228 -12.61 -10.92 -9.70
C GLY A 228 -11.62 -11.62 -8.76
N LYS A 229 -10.43 -11.04 -8.52
CA LYS A 229 -9.41 -11.60 -7.62
C LYS A 229 -9.23 -10.72 -6.39
N GLU A 230 -9.18 -11.33 -5.22
CA GLU A 230 -8.84 -10.63 -3.99
C GLU A 230 -7.40 -10.10 -4.05
N LYS A 231 -7.24 -8.80 -3.84
CA LYS A 231 -5.95 -8.11 -3.80
C LYS A 231 -5.56 -7.68 -2.38
N CYS A 232 -6.54 -7.49 -1.54
CA CYS A 232 -6.34 -7.03 -0.18
C CYS A 232 -7.60 -7.31 0.64
N GLN A 233 -7.45 -7.83 1.85
CA GLN A 233 -8.55 -7.94 2.81
C GLN A 233 -9.08 -6.55 3.16
N GLN A 234 -10.41 -6.43 3.35
CA GLN A 234 -11.01 -5.22 3.90
C GLN A 234 -10.60 -5.06 5.37
N TYR A 235 -9.62 -4.21 5.64
CA TYR A 235 -9.05 -4.02 6.99
C TYR A 235 -9.45 -2.70 7.66
N TRP A 236 -10.14 -1.79 6.94
CA TRP A 236 -10.61 -0.50 7.46
C TRP A 236 -12.09 -0.31 7.15
N PRO A 237 -12.87 0.38 8.01
CA PRO A 237 -14.26 0.72 7.73
C PRO A 237 -14.33 1.82 6.67
N ARG A 238 -15.17 1.60 5.63
CA ARG A 238 -15.26 2.53 4.48
C ARG A 238 -16.14 3.74 4.76
N ARG A 239 -17.16 3.57 5.61
CA ARG A 239 -18.17 4.61 5.86
C ARG A 239 -17.85 5.36 7.15
N MET A 240 -18.18 6.66 7.17
CA MET A 240 -18.08 7.45 8.39
C MET A 240 -18.92 6.81 9.53
N ASN A 241 -18.36 6.80 10.74
CA ASN A 241 -18.90 6.18 11.95
C ASN A 241 -19.03 4.64 11.93
N GLU A 242 -18.68 3.99 10.84
CA GLU A 242 -18.56 2.53 10.77
C GLU A 242 -17.36 2.05 11.63
N THR A 243 -17.50 0.87 12.24
CA THR A 243 -16.46 0.24 13.05
C THR A 243 -16.24 -1.19 12.56
N LEU A 244 -14.98 -1.59 12.43
CA LEU A 244 -14.57 -2.98 12.24
C LEU A 244 -13.81 -3.44 13.46
N GLU A 245 -14.04 -4.69 13.86
CA GLU A 245 -13.35 -5.34 14.98
C GLU A 245 -12.52 -6.51 14.47
N PHE A 246 -11.30 -6.58 14.98
CA PHE A 246 -10.36 -7.67 14.75
C PHE A 246 -9.80 -8.11 16.09
N PRO A 247 -9.31 -9.35 16.24
CA PRO A 247 -8.66 -9.78 17.47
C PRO A 247 -7.57 -8.78 17.92
N GLY A 248 -7.78 -8.17 19.06
CA GLY A 248 -6.87 -7.15 19.63
C GLY A 248 -7.03 -5.71 19.10
N PHE A 249 -7.96 -5.46 18.16
CA PHE A 249 -8.11 -4.13 17.57
C PHE A 249 -9.58 -3.78 17.27
N ARG A 250 -9.92 -2.50 17.53
CA ARG A 250 -11.16 -1.86 17.08
C ARG A 250 -10.80 -0.67 16.23
N ILE A 251 -11.29 -0.63 15.00
CA ILE A 251 -11.01 0.43 14.01
C ILE A 251 -12.30 1.17 13.71
N ARG A 252 -12.34 2.47 13.99
CA ARG A 252 -13.50 3.32 13.71
C ARG A 252 -13.14 4.38 12.67
N ASN A 253 -13.99 4.56 11.67
CA ASN A 253 -13.85 5.64 10.70
C ASN A 253 -14.49 6.92 11.26
N MET A 254 -13.67 7.92 11.54
CA MET A 254 -14.06 9.20 12.13
C MET A 254 -14.47 10.24 11.09
N GLY A 255 -14.08 10.07 9.84
CA GLY A 255 -14.39 11.00 8.76
C GLY A 255 -13.84 10.50 7.42
N VAL A 256 -14.54 10.86 6.35
CA VAL A 256 -14.18 10.52 4.97
C VAL A 256 -14.14 11.80 4.15
N ASP A 257 -13.02 12.03 3.46
CA ASP A 257 -12.84 13.09 2.48
C ASP A 257 -12.77 12.49 1.08
N THR A 258 -13.66 12.93 0.21
CA THR A 258 -13.78 12.54 -1.21
C THR A 258 -13.62 13.72 -2.15
N SER A 259 -13.05 14.83 -1.67
CA SER A 259 -12.85 16.06 -2.46
C SER A 259 -11.90 15.87 -3.64
N ASP A 260 -10.92 14.96 -3.53
CA ASP A 260 -10.06 14.58 -4.64
C ASP A 260 -10.73 13.46 -5.48
N SER A 261 -10.79 13.65 -6.80
CA SER A 261 -11.43 12.70 -7.72
C SER A 261 -10.74 11.33 -7.79
N VAL A 262 -9.47 11.27 -7.41
CA VAL A 262 -8.59 10.10 -7.53
C VAL A 262 -8.44 9.37 -6.20
N THR A 263 -8.41 10.12 -5.09
CA THR A 263 -8.15 9.58 -3.75
C THR A 263 -9.33 9.76 -2.82
N VAL A 264 -9.51 8.78 -1.93
CA VAL A 264 -10.41 8.88 -0.77
C VAL A 264 -9.56 8.83 0.48
N ILE A 265 -9.74 9.79 1.38
CA ILE A 265 -9.01 9.85 2.63
C ILE A 265 -9.98 9.55 3.77
N SER A 266 -9.68 8.53 4.56
CA SER A 266 -10.41 8.20 5.79
C SER A 266 -9.56 8.52 7.01
N LEU A 267 -10.14 9.21 8.00
CA LEU A 267 -9.53 9.39 9.31
C LEU A 267 -9.97 8.22 10.21
N LEU A 268 -9.02 7.37 10.58
CA LEU A 268 -9.27 6.17 11.36
C LEU A 268 -8.80 6.35 12.81
N GLU A 269 -9.66 5.98 13.76
CA GLU A 269 -9.31 5.78 15.16
C GLU A 269 -9.02 4.30 15.36
N VAL A 270 -7.82 3.96 15.80
CA VAL A 270 -7.37 2.59 16.08
C VAL A 270 -7.20 2.43 17.59
N ARG A 271 -7.96 1.51 18.18
CA ARG A 271 -7.86 1.15 19.60
C ARG A 271 -7.40 -0.28 19.77
N ARG A 272 -6.48 -0.52 20.67
CA ARG A 272 -6.17 -1.87 21.13
C ARG A 272 -7.26 -2.32 22.11
N VAL A 273 -7.71 -3.56 21.95
CA VAL A 273 -8.70 -4.21 22.81
C VAL A 273 -8.05 -5.41 23.47
N PHE A 274 -8.12 -5.50 24.80
CA PHE A 274 -7.55 -6.60 25.58
C PHE A 274 -8.70 -7.30 26.31
N GLY A 275 -8.83 -8.61 26.17
CA GLY A 275 -9.85 -9.41 26.83
C GLY A 275 -11.24 -9.39 26.18
N SER A 276 -12.15 -10.23 26.72
CA SER A 276 -13.54 -10.38 26.24
C SER A 276 -14.50 -9.32 26.77
N GLU A 277 -14.10 -8.54 27.75
CA GLU A 277 -14.83 -7.39 28.28
C GLU A 277 -14.07 -6.11 28.00
N VAL A 278 -14.82 -5.01 27.85
CA VAL A 278 -14.25 -3.67 27.69
C VAL A 278 -13.64 -3.25 29.04
N ASP A 279 -12.53 -3.89 29.37
CA ASP A 279 -11.82 -3.66 30.62
C ASP A 279 -11.41 -2.20 30.76
N SER A 280 -11.39 -1.74 32.01
CA SER A 280 -10.91 -0.41 32.40
C SER A 280 -9.52 -0.09 31.84
N VAL A 281 -8.70 -1.11 31.53
CA VAL A 281 -7.38 -1.01 30.91
C VAL A 281 -7.47 -0.62 29.43
N SER A 282 -8.42 -1.20 28.67
CA SER A 282 -8.65 -0.84 27.25
C SER A 282 -9.10 0.61 27.07
N ARG A 283 -9.81 1.17 28.07
CA ARG A 283 -10.20 2.60 28.10
C ARG A 283 -9.02 3.54 28.40
N LYS A 284 -7.97 3.05 29.05
CA LYS A 284 -6.78 3.86 29.41
C LYS A 284 -5.77 3.95 28.28
N CYS A 285 -5.80 3.06 27.29
CA CYS A 285 -4.91 3.15 26.13
C CYS A 285 -5.34 4.31 25.22
N LYS A 286 -4.43 5.25 24.96
CA LYS A 286 -4.68 6.33 24.01
C LYS A 286 -4.93 5.75 22.61
N PRO A 287 -5.97 6.21 21.89
CA PRO A 287 -6.20 5.79 20.52
C PRO A 287 -5.06 6.27 19.63
N HIS A 288 -4.73 5.47 18.62
CA HIS A 288 -3.84 5.86 17.54
C HIS A 288 -4.68 6.33 16.34
N TYR A 289 -4.34 7.49 15.79
CA TYR A 289 -5.06 8.07 14.66
C TYR A 289 -4.26 7.90 13.37
N VAL A 290 -4.93 7.42 12.32
CA VAL A 290 -4.32 7.11 11.04
C VAL A 290 -5.11 7.76 9.91
N ARG A 291 -4.43 8.47 9.00
CA ARG A 291 -5.00 8.88 7.72
C ARG A 291 -4.79 7.76 6.71
N HIS A 292 -5.88 7.19 6.21
CA HIS A 292 -5.88 6.15 5.19
C HIS A 292 -6.20 6.76 3.85
N HIS A 293 -5.23 6.76 2.93
CA HIS A 293 -5.33 7.30 1.58
C HIS A 293 -5.57 6.14 0.61
N LEU A 294 -6.78 5.97 0.11
CA LEU A 294 -7.11 5.01 -0.95
C LEU A 294 -7.00 5.69 -2.31
N TRP A 295 -6.06 5.27 -3.15
CA TRP A 295 -6.02 5.65 -4.55
C TRP A 295 -6.92 4.71 -5.38
N LYS A 296 -7.99 5.26 -5.95
CA LYS A 296 -8.92 4.52 -6.80
C LYS A 296 -8.37 4.35 -8.22
N ASN A 297 -8.68 3.21 -8.83
CA ASN A 297 -8.47 2.97 -10.27
C ASN A 297 -7.00 3.01 -10.74
N TRP A 298 -6.05 2.62 -9.90
CA TRP A 298 -4.70 2.34 -10.39
C TRP A 298 -4.63 0.89 -10.87
N PRO A 299 -4.55 0.62 -12.20
CA PRO A 299 -4.63 -0.74 -12.73
C PRO A 299 -3.45 -1.61 -12.27
N ASP A 300 -3.72 -2.90 -12.02
CA ASP A 300 -2.67 -3.86 -11.65
C ASP A 300 -1.63 -3.98 -12.77
N ARG A 301 -0.35 -3.97 -12.42
CA ARG A 301 0.80 -3.95 -13.34
C ARG A 301 0.79 -2.80 -14.37
N GLY A 302 -0.21 -1.94 -14.32
CA GLY A 302 -0.36 -0.77 -15.18
C GLY A 302 0.05 0.54 -14.50
N VAL A 303 -0.38 1.63 -15.10
CA VAL A 303 -0.16 3.00 -14.65
C VAL A 303 -1.48 3.77 -14.59
N PRO A 304 -1.64 4.72 -13.67
CA PRO A 304 -2.84 5.53 -13.59
C PRO A 304 -2.83 6.65 -14.63
N SER A 305 -3.99 7.23 -14.88
CA SER A 305 -4.14 8.37 -15.80
C SER A 305 -3.55 9.67 -15.25
N SER A 306 -3.61 9.87 -13.93
CA SER A 306 -3.14 11.10 -13.29
C SER A 306 -1.65 11.05 -12.96
N THR A 307 -0.86 11.92 -13.59
CA THR A 307 0.58 12.07 -13.33
C THR A 307 0.88 12.98 -12.14
N LEU A 308 -0.09 13.75 -11.65
CA LEU A 308 0.09 14.68 -10.52
C LEU A 308 -0.48 14.16 -9.19
N ALA A 309 -1.33 13.13 -9.22
CA ALA A 309 -1.88 12.54 -8.02
C ALA A 309 -0.80 11.96 -7.06
N PRO A 310 0.31 11.35 -7.54
CA PRO A 310 1.40 10.94 -6.66
C PRO A 310 1.90 12.09 -5.77
N PHE A 311 2.12 13.26 -6.35
CA PHE A 311 2.66 14.41 -5.63
C PHE A 311 1.67 15.00 -4.62
N ARG A 312 0.35 14.94 -4.92
CA ARG A 312 -0.69 15.37 -3.95
C ARG A 312 -0.72 14.47 -2.72
N ILE A 313 -0.64 13.14 -2.91
CA ILE A 313 -0.57 12.19 -1.79
C ILE A 313 0.73 12.39 -1.01
N LEU A 314 1.85 12.45 -1.71
CA LEU A 314 3.17 12.60 -1.10
C LEU A 314 3.29 13.92 -0.29
N ALA A 315 2.70 15.02 -0.79
CA ALA A 315 2.64 16.28 -0.06
C ALA A 315 1.89 16.17 1.28
N GLN A 316 0.87 15.29 1.36
CA GLN A 316 0.10 15.09 2.60
C GLN A 316 0.83 14.17 3.61
N VAL A 317 1.68 13.25 3.13
CA VAL A 317 2.38 12.30 4.01
C VAL A 317 3.76 12.78 4.46
N ARG A 318 4.42 13.67 3.68
CA ARG A 318 5.76 14.22 4.00
C ARG A 318 5.88 14.89 5.37
N PRO A 319 4.89 15.64 5.87
CA PRO A 319 5.01 16.29 7.18
C PRO A 319 5.08 15.31 8.35
N SER A 320 4.77 14.02 8.13
CA SER A 320 4.79 13.02 9.20
C SER A 320 6.21 12.71 9.66
N THR A 321 6.39 12.65 10.98
CA THR A 321 7.66 12.24 11.62
C THR A 321 7.77 10.71 11.77
N SER A 322 6.69 9.98 11.50
CA SER A 322 6.64 8.51 11.51
C SER A 322 6.65 7.95 10.09
N PRO A 323 7.06 6.67 9.90
CA PRO A 323 7.07 6.08 8.57
C PRO A 323 5.67 6.01 7.97
N CYS A 324 5.57 6.28 6.66
CA CYS A 324 4.33 6.08 5.92
C CYS A 324 4.23 4.62 5.46
N VAL A 325 3.15 3.93 5.82
CA VAL A 325 2.88 2.57 5.31
C VAL A 325 2.30 2.68 3.91
N VAL A 326 2.95 2.05 2.92
CA VAL A 326 2.48 2.03 1.53
C VAL A 326 2.29 0.59 1.07
N HIS A 327 1.12 0.27 0.54
CA HIS A 327 0.86 -1.04 0.00
C HIS A 327 0.00 -1.01 -1.28
N CYS A 328 0.11 -2.09 -2.04
CA CYS A 328 -0.85 -2.47 -3.07
C CYS A 328 -1.25 -3.93 -2.82
N SER A 329 -1.32 -4.78 -3.81
CA SER A 329 -1.50 -6.22 -3.58
C SER A 329 -0.19 -6.89 -3.12
N ALA A 330 0.87 -6.84 -3.94
CA ALA A 330 2.18 -7.41 -3.62
C ALA A 330 3.11 -6.44 -2.85
N GLY A 331 2.82 -5.15 -2.88
CA GLY A 331 3.65 -4.12 -2.23
C GLY A 331 4.99 -3.88 -2.91
N ILE A 332 5.07 -4.03 -4.25
CA ILE A 332 6.30 -3.86 -5.03
C ILE A 332 6.13 -3.03 -6.31
N GLY A 333 5.03 -3.21 -7.07
CA GLY A 333 4.82 -2.51 -8.34
C GLY A 333 4.31 -1.08 -8.13
N ARG A 334 3.00 -0.92 -7.91
CA ARG A 334 2.35 0.38 -7.62
C ARG A 334 3.00 1.08 -6.43
N THR A 335 3.25 0.33 -5.35
CA THR A 335 3.94 0.79 -4.14
C THR A 335 5.34 1.31 -4.48
N GLY A 336 6.14 0.52 -5.17
CA GLY A 336 7.50 0.90 -5.55
C GLY A 336 7.54 2.10 -6.49
N THR A 337 6.54 2.23 -7.38
CA THR A 337 6.42 3.37 -8.30
C THR A 337 6.20 4.68 -7.52
N LEU A 338 5.31 4.68 -6.53
CA LEU A 338 5.06 5.87 -5.70
C LEU A 338 6.31 6.28 -4.92
N VAL A 339 6.99 5.31 -4.29
CA VAL A 339 8.19 5.57 -3.50
C VAL A 339 9.36 6.03 -4.39
N ALA A 340 9.51 5.46 -5.60
CA ALA A 340 10.53 5.89 -6.56
C ALA A 340 10.29 7.32 -7.06
N ILE A 341 9.03 7.70 -7.32
CA ILE A 341 8.68 9.09 -7.68
C ILE A 341 9.11 10.05 -6.57
N GLU A 342 8.88 9.71 -5.30
CA GLU A 342 9.31 10.54 -4.18
C GLU A 342 10.83 10.62 -4.08
N ALA A 343 11.53 9.50 -4.12
CA ALA A 343 12.98 9.47 -4.03
C ALA A 343 13.64 10.29 -5.18
N CYS A 344 13.16 10.12 -6.40
CA CYS A 344 13.65 10.88 -7.55
C CYS A 344 13.37 12.39 -7.43
N LEU A 345 12.16 12.77 -6.98
CA LEU A 345 11.84 14.18 -6.78
C LEU A 345 12.73 14.81 -5.71
N GLN A 346 12.90 14.14 -4.56
CA GLN A 346 13.75 14.65 -3.48
C GLN A 346 15.21 14.78 -3.91
N THR A 347 15.74 13.83 -4.70
CA THR A 347 17.08 13.92 -5.29
C THR A 347 17.25 15.20 -6.11
N LEU A 348 16.26 15.53 -6.96
CA LEU A 348 16.30 16.75 -7.78
C LEU A 348 16.19 18.02 -6.91
N LEU A 349 15.34 18.00 -5.87
CA LEU A 349 15.16 19.14 -4.97
C LEU A 349 16.38 19.38 -4.05
N LEU A 350 17.19 18.34 -3.83
CA LEU A 350 18.47 18.43 -3.12
C LEU A 350 19.65 18.79 -4.03
N GLU A 351 19.38 19.19 -5.28
CA GLU A 351 20.40 19.57 -6.27
C GLU A 351 21.43 18.45 -6.54
N ARG A 352 20.98 17.18 -6.45
CA ARG A 352 21.83 16.02 -6.71
C ARG A 352 21.60 15.49 -8.13
N PRO A 353 22.65 14.97 -8.81
CA PRO A 353 22.48 14.29 -10.09
C PRO A 353 21.52 13.10 -9.94
N LEU A 354 20.51 13.02 -10.79
CA LEU A 354 19.52 11.95 -10.72
C LEU A 354 19.79 10.88 -11.78
N ASN A 355 20.08 9.66 -11.31
CA ASN A 355 20.02 8.43 -12.09
C ASN A 355 18.87 7.55 -11.57
N VAL A 356 17.76 7.51 -12.32
CA VAL A 356 16.55 6.78 -11.89
C VAL A 356 16.82 5.27 -11.77
N VAL A 357 17.71 4.70 -12.58
CA VAL A 357 18.08 3.28 -12.50
C VAL A 357 18.75 2.98 -11.15
N GLU A 358 19.73 3.79 -10.76
CA GLU A 358 20.43 3.59 -9.49
C GLU A 358 19.52 3.79 -8.28
N VAL A 359 18.62 4.79 -8.33
CA VAL A 359 17.59 4.95 -7.30
C VAL A 359 16.74 3.68 -7.16
N ILE A 360 16.34 3.07 -8.28
CA ILE A 360 15.52 1.86 -8.22
C ILE A 360 16.34 0.65 -7.75
N LYS A 361 17.62 0.53 -8.13
CA LYS A 361 18.51 -0.52 -7.61
C LYS A 361 18.69 -0.39 -6.10
N GLU A 362 18.85 0.83 -5.58
CA GLU A 362 18.89 1.12 -4.14
C GLU A 362 17.57 0.71 -3.46
N LEU A 363 16.42 1.11 -4.00
CA LEU A 363 15.11 0.71 -3.46
C LEU A 363 14.93 -0.81 -3.48
N ARG A 364 15.44 -1.51 -4.50
CA ARG A 364 15.39 -2.98 -4.60
C ARG A 364 16.26 -3.68 -3.57
N SER A 365 17.33 -3.05 -3.08
CA SER A 365 18.14 -3.59 -1.98
C SER A 365 17.37 -3.60 -0.65
N MET A 366 16.29 -2.83 -0.54
CA MET A 366 15.44 -2.74 0.64
C MET A 366 14.08 -3.43 0.45
N ARG A 367 13.45 -3.28 -0.70
CA ARG A 367 12.21 -3.96 -1.09
C ARG A 367 12.37 -4.51 -2.50
N ILE A 368 12.65 -5.80 -2.58
CA ILE A 368 12.97 -6.48 -3.83
C ILE A 368 11.84 -6.34 -4.85
N HIS A 369 12.16 -6.36 -6.13
CA HIS A 369 11.21 -6.20 -7.25
C HIS A 369 10.46 -4.86 -7.27
N THR A 370 10.93 -3.84 -6.54
CA THR A 370 10.40 -2.47 -6.64
C THR A 370 10.34 -2.05 -8.11
N ILE A 371 9.16 -1.63 -8.58
CA ILE A 371 8.80 -1.40 -9.99
C ILE A 371 8.85 -2.70 -10.82
N GLN A 372 7.66 -3.23 -11.15
CA GLN A 372 7.50 -4.53 -11.79
C GLN A 372 7.50 -4.48 -13.32
N THR A 373 7.19 -3.33 -13.91
CA THR A 373 7.00 -3.21 -15.35
C THR A 373 7.73 -2.01 -15.94
N ASP A 374 8.06 -2.09 -17.22
CA ASP A 374 8.59 -1.00 -18.01
C ASP A 374 7.65 0.21 -18.05
N LEU A 375 6.34 -0.01 -18.05
CA LEU A 375 5.33 1.06 -18.01
C LEU A 375 5.38 1.81 -16.68
N GLN A 376 5.53 1.11 -15.55
CA GLN A 376 5.67 1.73 -14.23
C GLN A 376 6.97 2.54 -14.14
N PHE A 377 8.05 2.04 -14.71
CA PHE A 377 9.32 2.75 -14.81
C PHE A 377 9.19 4.02 -15.66
N LEU A 378 8.60 3.91 -16.84
CA LEU A 378 8.33 5.04 -17.72
C LEU A 378 7.41 6.08 -17.06
N PHE A 379 6.46 5.63 -16.24
CA PHE A 379 5.53 6.51 -15.52
C PHE A 379 6.26 7.40 -14.50
N VAL A 380 7.34 6.92 -13.86
CA VAL A 380 8.18 7.76 -12.99
C VAL A 380 8.67 8.99 -13.75
N TYR A 381 9.27 8.80 -14.94
CA TYR A 381 9.74 9.90 -15.77
C TYR A 381 8.62 10.84 -16.20
N LYS A 382 7.47 10.26 -16.59
CA LYS A 382 6.29 11.05 -16.98
C LYS A 382 5.78 11.94 -15.85
N CYS A 383 5.77 11.43 -14.62
CA CYS A 383 5.40 12.20 -13.44
C CYS A 383 6.39 13.35 -13.18
N LEU A 384 7.70 13.08 -13.26
CA LEU A 384 8.72 14.13 -13.07
C LEU A 384 8.64 15.24 -14.13
N ILE A 385 8.39 14.90 -15.41
CA ILE A 385 8.13 15.91 -16.44
C ILE A 385 6.91 16.75 -16.08
N ALA A 386 5.78 16.10 -15.70
CA ALA A 386 4.55 16.79 -15.35
C ALA A 386 4.74 17.73 -14.15
N GLN A 387 5.48 17.29 -13.13
CA GLN A 387 5.82 18.11 -11.98
C GLN A 387 6.71 19.29 -12.36
N GLY A 388 7.69 19.08 -13.24
CA GLY A 388 8.53 20.17 -13.77
C GLY A 388 7.75 21.23 -14.54
N ILE A 389 6.70 20.82 -15.27
CA ILE A 389 5.79 21.75 -15.95
C ILE A 389 5.01 22.58 -14.93
N VAL A 390 4.39 21.94 -13.92
CA VAL A 390 3.61 22.63 -12.88
C VAL A 390 4.47 23.60 -12.08
N ARG A 391 5.74 23.27 -11.84
CA ARG A 391 6.72 24.14 -11.17
C ARG A 391 7.28 25.24 -12.09
N GLY A 392 6.86 25.29 -13.35
CA GLY A 392 7.34 26.28 -14.32
C GLY A 392 8.83 26.13 -14.66
N ILE A 393 9.39 24.91 -14.51
CA ILE A 393 10.80 24.62 -14.81
C ILE A 393 11.00 24.48 -16.32
N LEU A 394 10.00 23.94 -17.03
CA LEU A 394 10.10 23.69 -18.46
C LEU A 394 9.93 24.99 -19.25
N PRO A 395 10.92 25.44 -20.01
CA PRO A 395 10.81 26.63 -20.85
C PRO A 395 9.90 26.39 -22.07
N LYS A 396 9.31 27.44 -22.62
CA LYS A 396 8.31 27.35 -23.70
C LYS A 396 8.88 26.69 -24.97
N GLU A 397 10.15 26.86 -25.23
CA GLU A 397 10.89 26.30 -26.37
C GLU A 397 10.88 24.76 -26.38
N LEU A 398 10.87 24.14 -25.22
CA LEU A 398 10.78 22.67 -25.05
C LEU A 398 9.34 22.15 -25.10
N GLY A 399 8.35 23.00 -25.24
CA GLY A 399 6.94 22.61 -25.25
C GLY A 399 6.57 21.65 -26.37
N SER A 400 7.16 21.79 -27.56
CA SER A 400 6.96 20.88 -28.70
C SER A 400 7.50 19.49 -28.42
N VAL A 401 8.69 19.40 -27.84
CA VAL A 401 9.35 18.14 -27.46
C VAL A 401 8.58 17.43 -26.35
N SER A 402 8.11 18.18 -25.35
CA SER A 402 7.27 17.65 -24.27
C SER A 402 5.95 17.08 -24.79
N ARG A 403 5.31 17.76 -25.77
CA ARG A 403 4.11 17.22 -26.43
C ARG A 403 4.41 15.96 -27.24
N LYS A 404 5.54 15.93 -27.97
CA LYS A 404 5.98 14.71 -28.67
C LYS A 404 6.16 13.55 -27.69
N PHE A 405 6.91 13.72 -26.62
CA PHE A 405 7.08 12.70 -25.58
C PHE A 405 5.74 12.20 -25.04
N SER A 406 4.79 13.10 -24.82
CA SER A 406 3.45 12.76 -24.33
C SER A 406 2.65 11.94 -25.35
N ARG A 407 2.74 12.23 -26.65
CA ARG A 407 2.10 11.43 -27.70
C ARG A 407 2.72 10.02 -27.77
N ASP A 408 4.05 9.94 -27.79
CA ASP A 408 4.78 8.67 -27.85
C ASP A 408 4.45 7.79 -26.63
N TYR A 409 4.37 8.38 -25.42
CA TYR A 409 3.93 7.71 -24.19
C TYR A 409 2.50 7.17 -24.35
N ASN A 410 1.56 7.97 -24.79
CA ASN A 410 0.15 7.57 -24.94
C ASN A 410 -0.01 6.49 -26.03
N SER A 411 0.74 6.57 -27.11
CA SER A 411 0.76 5.55 -28.16
C SER A 411 1.25 4.21 -27.64
N LEU A 412 2.34 4.20 -26.86
CA LEU A 412 2.84 2.98 -26.23
C LEU A 412 1.81 2.38 -25.26
N LEU A 413 1.15 3.21 -24.43
CA LEU A 413 0.10 2.74 -23.53
C LEU A 413 -1.06 2.10 -24.30
N ALA A 414 -1.55 2.74 -25.35
CA ALA A 414 -2.64 2.23 -26.18
C ALA A 414 -2.28 0.87 -26.81
N THR A 415 -1.06 0.74 -27.34
CA THR A 415 -0.57 -0.54 -27.89
C THR A 415 -0.51 -1.63 -26.83
N ARG A 416 -0.02 -1.33 -25.62
CA ARG A 416 0.08 -2.31 -24.52
C ARG A 416 -1.30 -2.71 -23.98
N LEU A 417 -2.25 -1.80 -23.92
CA LEU A 417 -3.62 -2.07 -23.48
C LEU A 417 -4.39 -2.92 -24.53
N ALA A 418 -4.15 -2.71 -25.82
CA ALA A 418 -4.77 -3.47 -26.89
C ALA A 418 -4.35 -4.96 -26.87
N VAL A 419 -3.16 -5.27 -26.38
CA VAL A 419 -2.61 -6.65 -26.28
C VAL A 419 -3.09 -7.38 -25.01
N GLN A 420 -3.63 -6.68 -24.02
CA GLN A 420 -4.17 -7.34 -22.83
C GLN A 420 -5.51 -8.00 -23.15
N PRO A 421 -5.74 -9.27 -22.73
CA PRO A 421 -7.05 -9.90 -22.89
C PRO A 421 -8.11 -9.03 -22.20
N LYS A 422 -9.17 -8.68 -22.95
CA LYS A 422 -10.31 -7.94 -22.39
C LYS A 422 -10.85 -8.71 -21.19
N ALA A 423 -10.92 -8.04 -20.04
CA ALA A 423 -11.59 -8.62 -18.88
C ALA A 423 -13.03 -8.99 -19.27
N PRO A 424 -13.55 -10.14 -18.82
CA PRO A 424 -14.96 -10.44 -18.99
C PRO A 424 -15.78 -9.30 -18.38
N LEU A 425 -16.86 -8.90 -19.08
CA LEU A 425 -17.81 -7.90 -18.59
C LEU A 425 -18.26 -8.29 -17.18
N PRO A 426 -18.38 -7.33 -16.25
CA PRO A 426 -18.84 -7.63 -14.90
C PRO A 426 -20.27 -8.19 -14.99
N THR A 427 -20.41 -9.48 -14.81
CA THR A 427 -21.68 -10.08 -14.45
C THR A 427 -22.02 -9.55 -13.06
N GLN A 428 -23.22 -9.03 -12.92
CA GLN A 428 -23.88 -8.42 -11.74
C GLN A 428 -23.10 -8.50 -10.42
N SER A 429 -23.03 -7.37 -9.73
CA SER A 429 -22.40 -7.24 -8.41
C SER A 429 -22.81 -8.39 -7.50
N PRO A 430 -21.87 -9.12 -6.90
CA PRO A 430 -22.22 -10.11 -5.90
C PRO A 430 -22.92 -9.41 -4.70
N PRO A 431 -23.86 -10.09 -4.04
CA PRO A 431 -24.51 -9.56 -2.87
C PRO A 431 -23.46 -9.18 -1.82
N VAL A 432 -23.70 -8.07 -1.14
CA VAL A 432 -22.87 -7.57 -0.03
C VAL A 432 -22.67 -8.71 0.96
N PRO A 433 -21.44 -9.18 1.23
CA PRO A 433 -21.24 -10.25 2.19
C PRO A 433 -21.67 -9.78 3.58
N SER A 434 -22.41 -10.63 4.26
CA SER A 434 -22.76 -10.47 5.67
C SER A 434 -21.51 -10.28 6.52
N PRO A 435 -21.56 -9.56 7.65
CA PRO A 435 -20.41 -9.34 8.50
C PRO A 435 -19.80 -10.67 8.93
N ILE A 436 -18.53 -10.87 8.55
CA ILE A 436 -17.77 -12.06 8.91
C ILE A 436 -17.55 -12.03 10.43
N ARG A 437 -18.15 -12.99 11.14
CA ARG A 437 -17.78 -13.30 12.53
C ARG A 437 -16.48 -14.12 12.48
N TYR A 438 -15.42 -13.56 13.00
CA TYR A 438 -14.16 -14.29 13.17
C TYR A 438 -14.33 -15.32 14.30
N PRO A 439 -13.97 -16.60 14.11
CA PRO A 439 -13.94 -17.55 15.21
C PRO A 439 -12.89 -17.11 16.23
N CYS A 440 -13.25 -17.18 17.50
CA CYS A 440 -12.39 -16.93 18.66
C CYS A 440 -11.20 -17.88 18.71
#